data_e7f98459def88b6cfe52f6adaa3c8575
#
_entry.id   e7f98459def88b6cfe52f6adaa3c8575
#
_cell.length_a   1.000
_cell.length_b   1.000
_cell.length_c   1.000
_cell.angle_alpha   90.00
_cell.angle_beta   90.00
_cell.angle_gamma   90.00
#
_symmetry.space_group_name_H-M   'P 1'
#
loop_
_entity.id
_entity.type
_entity.pdbx_description
1 polymer ?
#
loop_
_entity_poly.entity_id
_entity_poly.type
_entity_poly.pdbx_seq_one_letter_code
_entity_poly.pdbx_strand_id
1 'polypeptide(L)'
;MSKSEVNRLRSIRQYLLIGLSFLFSGGIALLAYSPSNGLTASYAFIIALALGLNVLLIYQIQLIWTEINRRLQSEKMIQALMTKREELEKELRALYAEKEQENVDTRNAEQLLGDLVAEVQGGEFQTYVDSYFQIVGNEWQLMQGLLFMRQEDDVFRKVAHYAYYSNEAELQFVSGETLLGQVVKEGKPLYIDHVESESIIVASGTGACMPCSVYMIPFAQQGKICNGIFELAFVKPLDEKERDLLTRFTERISIEIEKKA
;
A
#
# COMPACT_ATOMS: atom_id res chain seq x y z
N MET A 1 18.53 -18.17 -27.05
CA MET A 1 19.17 -19.49 -27.31
C MET A 1 19.18 -20.28 -26.01
N SER A 2 18.64 -21.48 -26.00
CA SER A 2 18.54 -22.30 -24.79
C SER A 2 19.92 -22.84 -24.38
N LYS A 3 20.12 -23.10 -23.07
CA LYS A 3 21.38 -23.68 -22.54
C LYS A 3 21.74 -25.01 -23.18
N SER A 4 20.73 -25.77 -23.66
CA SER A 4 20.87 -27.00 -24.38
C SER A 4 21.40 -26.81 -25.82
N GLU A 5 20.97 -25.75 -26.53
CA GLU A 5 21.42 -25.40 -27.87
C GLU A 5 22.89 -24.96 -27.88
N VAL A 6 23.29 -24.17 -26.87
CA VAL A 6 24.69 -23.73 -26.72
C VAL A 6 25.60 -24.91 -26.48
N ASN A 7 25.20 -25.87 -25.64
CA ASN A 7 25.97 -27.06 -25.37
C ASN A 7 26.05 -27.98 -26.60
N ARG A 8 24.98 -28.09 -27.38
CA ARG A 8 24.94 -28.88 -28.61
C ARG A 8 25.84 -28.30 -29.71
N LEU A 9 25.79 -26.98 -29.89
CA LEU A 9 26.71 -26.30 -30.84
C LEU A 9 28.17 -26.39 -30.38
N ARG A 10 28.42 -26.39 -29.08
CA ARG A 10 29.76 -26.59 -28.51
C ARG A 10 30.31 -27.97 -28.79
N SER A 11 29.53 -29.04 -28.64
CA SER A 11 29.92 -30.39 -28.89
C SER A 11 30.15 -30.62 -30.41
N ILE A 12 29.25 -30.14 -31.27
CA ILE A 12 29.39 -30.24 -32.73
C ILE A 12 30.70 -29.57 -33.19
N ARG A 13 31.02 -28.39 -32.67
CA ARG A 13 32.27 -27.71 -33.06
C ARG A 13 33.51 -28.41 -32.54
N GLN A 14 33.48 -29.02 -31.35
CA GLN A 14 34.59 -29.86 -30.88
C GLN A 14 34.83 -31.08 -31.76
N TYR A 15 33.77 -31.77 -32.13
CA TYR A 15 33.88 -32.93 -33.06
C TYR A 15 34.36 -32.52 -34.44
N LEU A 16 33.96 -31.36 -34.96
CA LEU A 16 34.45 -30.81 -36.23
C LEU A 16 35.95 -30.48 -36.15
N LEU A 17 36.46 -29.87 -35.11
CA LEU A 17 37.85 -29.55 -34.93
C LEU A 17 38.71 -30.80 -34.79
N ILE A 18 38.23 -31.80 -34.05
CA ILE A 18 38.89 -33.11 -33.92
C ILE A 18 38.90 -33.81 -35.25
N GLY A 19 37.77 -33.84 -35.98
CA GLY A 19 37.68 -34.46 -37.31
C GLY A 19 38.61 -33.80 -38.32
N LEU A 20 38.70 -32.46 -38.34
CA LEU A 20 39.61 -31.71 -39.22
C LEU A 20 41.09 -31.99 -38.90
N SER A 21 41.44 -32.12 -37.62
CA SER A 21 42.76 -32.49 -37.16
C SER A 21 43.16 -33.90 -37.61
N PHE A 22 42.23 -34.86 -37.50
CA PHE A 22 42.44 -36.23 -37.99
C PHE A 22 42.60 -36.27 -39.49
N LEU A 23 41.80 -35.56 -40.29
CA LEU A 23 41.90 -35.44 -41.71
C LEU A 23 43.26 -34.88 -42.17
N PHE A 24 43.70 -33.80 -41.48
CA PHE A 24 44.96 -33.14 -41.74
C PHE A 24 46.14 -34.09 -41.44
N SER A 25 46.11 -34.76 -40.30
CA SER A 25 47.13 -35.78 -39.92
C SER A 25 47.12 -36.98 -40.81
N GLY A 26 45.94 -37.50 -41.24
CA GLY A 26 45.76 -38.57 -42.18
C GLY A 26 46.29 -38.22 -43.59
N GLY A 27 46.05 -36.98 -44.02
CA GLY A 27 46.60 -36.47 -45.30
C GLY A 27 48.12 -36.44 -45.32
N ILE A 28 48.74 -35.97 -44.21
CA ILE A 28 50.21 -36.02 -44.09
C ILE A 28 50.73 -37.45 -44.05
N ALA A 29 50.06 -38.38 -43.39
CA ALA A 29 50.44 -39.80 -43.35
C ALA A 29 50.35 -40.47 -44.73
N LEU A 30 49.31 -40.13 -45.49
CA LEU A 30 49.12 -40.60 -46.84
C LEU A 30 50.20 -40.08 -47.82
N LEU A 31 50.57 -38.80 -47.67
CA LEU A 31 51.67 -38.24 -48.48
C LEU A 31 53.07 -38.84 -48.13
N ALA A 32 53.23 -39.25 -46.85
CA ALA A 32 54.45 -39.94 -46.42
C ALA A 32 54.53 -41.39 -46.80
N TYR A 33 53.42 -42.02 -47.19
CA TYR A 33 53.36 -43.43 -47.60
C TYR A 33 53.68 -43.66 -49.11
N SER A 34 54.34 -42.74 -49.77
CA SER A 34 54.81 -42.94 -51.12
C SER A 34 55.92 -44.05 -51.18
N PRO A 35 55.76 -45.10 -51.94
CA PRO A 35 56.61 -46.31 -51.85
C PRO A 35 57.95 -46.18 -52.57
N SER A 36 58.78 -45.23 -52.21
CA SER A 36 60.12 -45.13 -52.70
C SER A 36 61.11 -44.72 -51.60
N ASN A 37 61.91 -45.71 -51.18
CA ASN A 37 63.22 -45.61 -50.54
C ASN A 37 63.28 -45.18 -49.02
N GLY A 38 63.50 -46.17 -48.17
CA GLY A 38 64.47 -46.14 -47.06
C GLY A 38 64.39 -45.14 -45.93
N LEU A 39 63.38 -44.26 -45.86
CA LEU A 39 63.23 -43.18 -44.93
C LEU A 39 62.10 -43.33 -43.88
N THR A 40 61.76 -44.59 -43.56
CA THR A 40 60.57 -44.87 -42.69
C THR A 40 60.59 -44.31 -41.33
N ALA A 41 61.73 -44.15 -40.65
CA ALA A 41 61.84 -43.62 -39.31
C ALA A 41 61.68 -42.09 -39.23
N SER A 42 62.19 -41.38 -40.25
CA SER A 42 62.03 -39.90 -40.32
C SER A 42 60.58 -39.44 -40.55
N TYR A 43 59.84 -40.19 -41.36
CA TYR A 43 58.41 -39.89 -41.61
C TYR A 43 57.52 -40.17 -40.38
N ALA A 44 57.81 -41.26 -39.68
CA ALA A 44 57.10 -41.57 -38.42
C ALA A 44 57.32 -40.49 -37.39
N PHE A 45 58.53 -39.91 -37.29
CA PHE A 45 58.80 -38.78 -36.37
C PHE A 45 58.10 -37.53 -36.80
N ILE A 46 57.99 -37.18 -38.08
CA ILE A 46 57.26 -35.99 -38.56
C ILE A 46 55.77 -36.14 -38.29
N ILE A 47 55.19 -37.31 -38.48
CA ILE A 47 53.76 -37.56 -38.18
C ILE A 47 53.50 -37.44 -36.70
N ALA A 48 54.33 -37.96 -35.79
CA ALA A 48 54.19 -37.85 -34.36
C ALA A 48 54.30 -36.43 -33.93
N LEU A 49 55.20 -35.60 -34.45
CA LEU A 49 55.38 -34.22 -34.22
C LEU A 49 54.12 -33.39 -34.63
N ALA A 50 53.58 -33.66 -35.81
CA ALA A 50 52.39 -33.05 -36.35
C ALA A 50 51.13 -33.32 -35.44
N LEU A 51 50.99 -34.58 -34.99
CA LEU A 51 49.92 -34.97 -34.06
C LEU A 51 50.07 -34.27 -32.71
N GLY A 52 51.29 -34.21 -32.19
CA GLY A 52 51.56 -33.48 -30.94
C GLY A 52 51.21 -31.97 -31.01
N LEU A 53 51.61 -31.31 -32.12
CA LEU A 53 51.27 -29.92 -32.40
C LEU A 53 49.76 -29.70 -32.52
N ASN A 54 49.03 -30.60 -33.16
CA ASN A 54 47.57 -30.52 -33.26
C ASN A 54 46.89 -30.65 -31.88
N VAL A 55 47.32 -31.57 -31.03
CA VAL A 55 46.79 -31.71 -29.66
C VAL A 55 47.03 -30.43 -28.85
N LEU A 56 48.20 -29.84 -28.97
CA LEU A 56 48.58 -28.62 -28.28
C LEU A 56 47.75 -27.42 -28.76
N LEU A 57 47.50 -27.30 -30.05
CA LEU A 57 46.62 -26.28 -30.64
C LEU A 57 45.16 -26.42 -30.13
N ILE A 58 44.63 -27.63 -30.10
CA ILE A 58 43.27 -27.89 -29.58
C ILE A 58 43.18 -27.50 -28.11
N TYR A 59 44.20 -27.82 -27.30
CA TYR A 59 44.25 -27.46 -25.91
C TYR A 59 44.30 -25.94 -25.72
N GLN A 60 45.10 -25.21 -26.49
CA GLN A 60 45.15 -23.73 -26.43
C GLN A 60 43.82 -23.10 -26.82
N ILE A 61 43.15 -23.59 -27.85
CA ILE A 61 41.82 -23.13 -28.27
C ILE A 61 40.78 -23.34 -27.14
N GLN A 62 40.85 -24.49 -26.46
CA GLN A 62 39.96 -24.77 -25.33
C GLN A 62 40.19 -23.82 -24.16
N LEU A 63 41.44 -23.50 -23.83
CA LEU A 63 41.76 -22.52 -22.76
C LEU A 63 41.21 -21.14 -23.09
N ILE A 64 41.47 -20.63 -24.30
CA ILE A 64 40.95 -19.30 -24.73
C ILE A 64 39.43 -19.29 -24.70
N TRP A 65 38.80 -20.36 -25.16
CA TRP A 65 37.35 -20.46 -25.17
C TRP A 65 36.71 -20.48 -23.78
N THR A 66 37.32 -21.14 -22.80
CA THR A 66 36.86 -21.16 -21.42
C THR A 66 36.96 -19.78 -20.79
N GLU A 67 38.04 -19.05 -21.07
CA GLU A 67 38.25 -17.70 -20.59
C GLU A 67 37.24 -16.70 -21.19
N ILE A 68 36.97 -16.76 -22.49
CA ILE A 68 35.97 -15.94 -23.17
C ILE A 68 34.57 -16.19 -22.56
N ASN A 69 34.20 -17.47 -22.36
CA ASN A 69 32.91 -17.82 -21.79
C ASN A 69 32.77 -17.33 -20.35
N ARG A 70 33.83 -17.36 -19.56
CA ARG A 70 33.85 -16.86 -18.19
C ARG A 70 33.61 -15.33 -18.16
N ARG A 71 34.27 -14.58 -19.03
CA ARG A 71 34.07 -13.13 -19.18
C ARG A 71 32.66 -12.79 -19.62
N LEU A 72 32.11 -13.45 -20.60
CA LEU A 72 30.74 -13.26 -21.10
C LEU A 72 29.69 -13.55 -19.99
N GLN A 73 29.94 -14.54 -19.14
CA GLN A 73 29.03 -14.82 -18.00
C GLN A 73 29.10 -13.74 -16.93
N SER A 74 30.31 -13.22 -16.64
CA SER A 74 30.47 -12.13 -15.66
C SER A 74 29.82 -10.84 -16.15
N GLU A 75 29.95 -10.49 -17.42
CA GLU A 75 29.29 -9.31 -18.01
C GLU A 75 27.76 -9.41 -17.94
N LYS A 76 27.19 -10.56 -18.27
CA LYS A 76 25.75 -10.81 -18.15
C LYS A 76 25.26 -10.70 -16.70
N MET A 77 26.03 -11.17 -15.75
CA MET A 77 25.71 -11.07 -14.32
C MET A 77 25.75 -9.62 -13.84
N ILE A 78 26.75 -8.86 -14.27
CA ILE A 78 26.86 -7.41 -13.95
C ILE A 78 25.66 -6.65 -14.54
N GLN A 79 25.29 -6.90 -15.78
CA GLN A 79 24.12 -6.28 -16.40
C GLN A 79 22.83 -6.61 -15.65
N ALA A 80 22.63 -7.89 -15.26
CA ALA A 80 21.47 -8.30 -14.48
C ALA A 80 21.41 -7.64 -13.09
N LEU A 81 22.57 -7.43 -12.46
CA LEU A 81 22.65 -6.73 -11.18
C LEU A 81 22.36 -5.22 -11.33
N MET A 82 22.84 -4.60 -12.41
CA MET A 82 22.55 -3.20 -12.69
C MET A 82 21.06 -2.94 -12.93
N THR A 83 20.42 -3.78 -13.76
CA THR A 83 18.97 -3.68 -13.99
C THR A 83 18.16 -3.88 -12.70
N LYS A 84 18.54 -4.84 -11.86
CA LYS A 84 17.90 -5.08 -10.56
C LYS A 84 18.06 -3.91 -9.61
N ARG A 85 19.23 -3.29 -9.60
CA ARG A 85 19.49 -2.10 -8.82
C ARG A 85 18.63 -0.91 -9.27
N GLU A 86 18.53 -0.66 -10.59
CA GLU A 86 17.68 0.39 -11.13
C GLU A 86 16.21 0.19 -10.80
N GLU A 87 15.72 -1.05 -10.83
CA GLU A 87 14.35 -1.41 -10.45
C GLU A 87 14.10 -1.09 -8.97
N LEU A 88 15.00 -1.51 -8.08
CA LEU A 88 14.91 -1.23 -6.65
C LEU A 88 15.01 0.28 -6.33
N GLU A 89 15.84 1.03 -7.03
CA GLU A 89 15.91 2.48 -6.88
C GLU A 89 14.61 3.18 -7.29
N LYS A 90 13.92 2.67 -8.32
CA LYS A 90 12.59 3.17 -8.74
C LYS A 90 11.52 2.87 -7.69
N GLU A 91 11.47 1.65 -7.17
CA GLU A 91 10.54 1.27 -6.11
C GLU A 91 10.77 2.13 -4.86
N LEU A 92 12.02 2.32 -4.47
CA LEU A 92 12.36 3.14 -3.33
C LEU A 92 11.93 4.61 -3.49
N ARG A 93 12.13 5.21 -4.68
CA ARG A 93 11.67 6.57 -4.97
C ARG A 93 10.15 6.68 -4.93
N ALA A 94 9.43 5.68 -5.44
CA ALA A 94 7.97 5.64 -5.38
C ALA A 94 7.47 5.61 -3.93
N LEU A 95 8.05 4.77 -3.07
CA LEU A 95 7.72 4.70 -1.64
C LEU A 95 8.03 6.01 -0.89
N TYR A 96 9.14 6.67 -1.20
CA TYR A 96 9.45 7.98 -0.60
C TYR A 96 8.46 9.06 -1.05
N ALA A 97 8.06 9.09 -2.32
CA ALA A 97 7.07 10.04 -2.82
C ALA A 97 5.69 9.83 -2.17
N GLU A 98 5.25 8.57 -2.02
CA GLU A 98 4.01 8.21 -1.33
C GLU A 98 4.02 8.66 0.14
N LYS A 99 5.11 8.39 0.86
CA LYS A 99 5.27 8.80 2.26
C LYS A 99 5.34 10.32 2.43
N GLU A 100 5.93 11.04 1.48
CA GLU A 100 5.97 12.50 1.51
C GLU A 100 4.57 13.08 1.28
N GLN A 101 3.79 12.50 0.35
CA GLN A 101 2.39 12.88 0.12
C GLN A 101 1.53 12.64 1.36
N GLU A 102 1.65 11.48 2.01
CA GLU A 102 0.94 11.16 3.26
C GLU A 102 1.27 12.16 4.38
N ASN A 103 2.54 12.55 4.52
CA ASN A 103 2.95 13.55 5.49
C ASN A 103 2.37 14.95 5.21
N VAL A 104 2.25 15.34 3.93
CA VAL A 104 1.63 16.61 3.53
C VAL A 104 0.14 16.58 3.83
N ASP A 105 -0.56 15.50 3.48
CA ASP A 105 -1.99 15.33 3.75
C ASP A 105 -2.28 15.37 5.26
N THR A 106 -1.44 14.73 6.07
CA THR A 106 -1.58 14.74 7.54
C THR A 106 -1.39 16.14 8.13
N ARG A 107 -0.39 16.91 7.68
CA ARG A 107 -0.18 18.30 8.13
C ARG A 107 -1.35 19.20 7.76
N ASN A 108 -1.87 19.06 6.56
CA ASN A 108 -3.04 19.81 6.11
C ASN A 108 -4.28 19.49 6.93
N ALA A 109 -4.51 18.22 7.29
CA ALA A 109 -5.60 17.80 8.14
C ALA A 109 -5.47 18.34 9.58
N GLU A 110 -4.26 18.36 10.16
CA GLU A 110 -4.02 18.94 11.49
C GLU A 110 -4.22 20.45 11.50
N GLN A 111 -3.81 21.15 10.46
CA GLN A 111 -4.03 22.58 10.33
C GLN A 111 -5.52 22.88 10.21
N LEU A 112 -6.25 22.20 9.33
CA LEU A 112 -7.68 22.33 9.16
C LEU A 112 -8.43 22.04 10.48
N LEU A 113 -8.05 20.99 11.19
CA LEU A 113 -8.60 20.67 12.50
C LEU A 113 -8.36 21.80 13.51
N GLY A 114 -7.18 22.40 13.51
CA GLY A 114 -6.85 23.56 14.35
C GLY A 114 -7.74 24.77 14.05
N ASP A 115 -7.96 25.05 12.76
CA ASP A 115 -8.80 26.15 12.31
C ASP A 115 -10.27 25.94 12.70
N LEU A 116 -10.82 24.73 12.48
CA LEU A 116 -12.18 24.35 12.88
C LEU A 116 -12.40 24.49 14.40
N VAL A 117 -11.44 24.02 15.21
CA VAL A 117 -11.54 24.15 16.69
C VAL A 117 -11.48 25.60 17.12
N ALA A 118 -10.66 26.42 16.46
CA ALA A 118 -10.56 27.86 16.78
C ALA A 118 -11.83 28.66 16.39
N GLU A 119 -12.58 28.16 15.41
CA GLU A 119 -13.83 28.78 14.94
C GLU A 119 -14.99 28.58 15.93
N VAL A 120 -14.95 27.46 16.71
CA VAL A 120 -16.01 27.21 17.71
C VAL A 120 -15.97 28.27 18.82
N GLN A 121 -17.02 29.05 18.91
CA GLN A 121 -17.13 30.16 19.84
C GLN A 121 -18.28 29.95 20.83
N GLY A 122 -18.21 30.59 22.00
CA GLY A 122 -19.25 30.61 22.98
C GLY A 122 -18.74 30.40 24.41
N GLY A 123 -19.20 31.29 25.34
CA GLY A 123 -18.88 31.18 26.75
C GLY A 123 -19.76 30.16 27.47
N GLU A 124 -21.03 30.09 27.07
CA GLU A 124 -22.04 29.20 27.65
C GLU A 124 -22.15 27.91 26.88
N PHE A 125 -22.59 26.85 27.57
CA PHE A 125 -22.72 25.50 27.00
C PHE A 125 -23.53 25.48 25.70
N GLN A 126 -24.74 26.06 25.72
CA GLN A 126 -25.63 26.00 24.54
C GLN A 126 -25.02 26.71 23.34
N THR A 127 -24.51 27.94 23.53
CA THR A 127 -23.89 28.72 22.43
C THR A 127 -22.69 28.02 21.84
N TYR A 128 -21.91 27.32 22.67
CA TYR A 128 -20.74 26.59 22.26
C TYR A 128 -21.11 25.34 21.39
N VAL A 129 -22.14 24.58 21.83
CA VAL A 129 -22.64 23.43 21.08
C VAL A 129 -23.34 23.85 19.78
N ASP A 130 -24.08 24.96 19.80
CA ASP A 130 -24.72 25.50 18.59
C ASP A 130 -23.67 25.93 17.55
N SER A 131 -22.56 26.57 18.00
CA SER A 131 -21.44 26.92 17.14
C SER A 131 -20.80 25.67 16.52
N TYR A 132 -20.57 24.61 17.29
CA TYR A 132 -20.10 23.32 16.77
C TYR A 132 -21.03 22.77 15.70
N PHE A 133 -22.33 22.70 15.94
CA PHE A 133 -23.29 22.19 14.96
C PHE A 133 -23.33 23.03 13.68
N GLN A 134 -23.19 24.37 13.80
CA GLN A 134 -23.13 25.24 12.61
C GLN A 134 -21.92 24.95 11.75
N ILE A 135 -20.74 24.74 12.34
CA ILE A 135 -19.52 24.39 11.64
C ILE A 135 -19.67 23.03 10.95
N VAL A 136 -20.17 22.02 11.68
CA VAL A 136 -20.45 20.70 11.09
C VAL A 136 -21.47 20.81 9.95
N GLY A 137 -22.46 21.67 10.10
CA GLY A 137 -23.45 21.94 9.06
C GLY A 137 -22.85 22.53 7.78
N ASN A 138 -21.95 23.48 7.93
CA ASN A 138 -21.28 24.14 6.81
C ASN A 138 -20.29 23.21 6.08
N GLU A 139 -19.46 22.51 6.85
CA GLU A 139 -18.37 21.70 6.29
C GLU A 139 -18.86 20.34 5.72
N TRP A 140 -19.76 19.68 6.44
CA TRP A 140 -20.21 18.32 6.07
C TRP A 140 -21.67 18.20 5.68
N GLN A 141 -22.41 19.30 5.56
CA GLN A 141 -23.83 19.32 5.19
C GLN A 141 -24.70 18.51 6.19
N LEU A 142 -24.56 18.83 7.48
CA LEU A 142 -25.35 18.22 8.53
C LEU A 142 -26.85 18.51 8.32
N MET A 143 -27.66 17.48 8.30
CA MET A 143 -29.10 17.57 8.16
C MET A 143 -29.77 17.74 9.52
N GLN A 144 -29.31 16.98 10.52
CA GLN A 144 -29.76 17.00 11.90
C GLN A 144 -28.63 16.60 12.83
N GLY A 145 -28.53 17.22 13.98
CA GLY A 145 -27.60 16.87 15.04
C GLY A 145 -28.28 16.79 16.40
N LEU A 146 -27.93 15.77 17.18
CA LEU A 146 -28.36 15.58 18.54
C LEU A 146 -27.15 15.38 19.44
N LEU A 147 -27.17 16.00 20.63
CA LEU A 147 -26.19 15.75 21.68
C LEU A 147 -26.90 15.16 22.89
N PHE A 148 -26.47 14.01 23.31
CA PHE A 148 -26.92 13.37 24.53
C PHE A 148 -25.78 13.37 25.56
N MET A 149 -26.10 13.72 26.79
CA MET A 149 -25.19 13.69 27.93
C MET A 149 -25.68 12.69 28.97
N ARG A 150 -24.72 12.00 29.59
CA ARG A 150 -25.00 11.04 30.66
C ARG A 150 -25.49 11.76 31.90
N GLN A 151 -26.57 11.26 32.47
CA GLN A 151 -27.11 11.64 33.74
C GLN A 151 -26.83 10.56 34.78
N GLU A 152 -27.44 10.64 35.94
CA GLU A 152 -27.44 9.57 36.93
C GLU A 152 -28.03 8.28 36.34
N ASP A 153 -27.63 7.13 36.86
CA ASP A 153 -28.15 5.80 36.49
C ASP A 153 -27.96 5.34 35.04
N ASP A 154 -26.85 5.76 34.38
CA ASP A 154 -26.54 5.40 33.00
C ASP A 154 -27.58 5.81 31.94
N VAL A 155 -28.41 6.76 32.28
CA VAL A 155 -29.40 7.37 31.37
C VAL A 155 -28.75 8.51 30.62
N PHE A 156 -28.90 8.50 29.30
CA PHE A 156 -28.46 9.58 28.40
C PHE A 156 -29.65 10.41 27.98
N ARG A 157 -29.61 11.72 28.24
CA ARG A 157 -30.67 12.67 27.87
C ARG A 157 -30.16 13.65 26.81
N LYS A 158 -31.06 13.99 25.87
CA LYS A 158 -30.81 15.05 24.92
C LYS A 158 -30.64 16.40 25.61
N VAL A 159 -29.48 17.03 25.43
CA VAL A 159 -29.17 18.33 26.01
C VAL A 159 -29.09 19.46 24.99
N ALA A 160 -28.79 19.13 23.73
CA ALA A 160 -28.76 20.07 22.63
C ALA A 160 -29.15 19.41 21.31
N HIS A 161 -29.55 20.22 20.35
CA HIS A 161 -29.92 19.72 19.01
C HIS A 161 -29.73 20.82 17.95
N TYR A 162 -29.57 20.33 16.71
CA TYR A 162 -29.53 21.12 15.48
C TYR A 162 -30.58 20.60 14.50
N ALA A 163 -31.43 21.49 13.98
CA ALA A 163 -32.46 21.18 12.99
C ALA A 163 -33.38 19.98 13.36
N TYR A 164 -33.59 19.77 14.66
CA TYR A 164 -34.45 18.70 15.16
C TYR A 164 -35.82 19.28 15.52
N TYR A 165 -36.86 18.71 14.94
CA TYR A 165 -38.23 19.04 15.21
C TYR A 165 -38.99 17.79 15.67
N SER A 166 -39.38 17.72 16.93
CA SER A 166 -40.29 16.70 17.46
C SER A 166 -41.12 17.28 18.60
N ASN A 167 -42.35 16.82 18.67
CA ASN A 167 -43.26 17.10 19.77
C ASN A 167 -43.00 16.20 21.00
N GLU A 168 -42.09 15.26 20.93
CA GLU A 168 -41.71 14.42 22.06
C GLU A 168 -40.88 15.20 23.08
N ALA A 169 -41.39 15.27 24.31
CA ALA A 169 -40.89 16.16 25.32
C ALA A 169 -39.47 15.83 25.78
N GLU A 170 -39.08 14.54 25.83
CA GLU A 170 -37.75 14.13 26.29
C GLU A 170 -37.24 12.91 25.52
N LEU A 171 -36.21 13.11 24.70
CA LEU A 171 -35.45 11.99 24.16
C LEU A 171 -34.41 11.53 25.19
N GLN A 172 -34.50 10.25 25.57
CA GLN A 172 -33.57 9.61 26.48
C GLN A 172 -33.38 8.12 26.12
N PHE A 173 -32.27 7.58 26.49
CA PHE A 173 -31.99 6.14 26.36
C PHE A 173 -31.04 5.67 27.46
N VAL A 174 -31.01 4.36 27.71
CA VAL A 174 -30.13 3.72 28.68
C VAL A 174 -28.95 3.07 27.93
N SER A 175 -27.78 3.09 28.54
CA SER A 175 -26.59 2.43 28.00
C SER A 175 -26.86 0.93 27.74
N GLY A 176 -26.65 0.49 26.50
CA GLY A 176 -26.81 -0.90 26.06
C GLY A 176 -28.21 -1.30 25.55
N GLU A 177 -29.24 -0.45 25.68
CA GLU A 177 -30.61 -0.81 25.29
C GLU A 177 -30.97 -0.48 23.84
N THR A 178 -30.41 0.58 23.28
CA THR A 178 -30.66 1.00 21.90
C THR A 178 -29.38 0.96 21.08
N LEU A 179 -29.42 1.28 19.79
CA LEU A 179 -28.23 1.42 18.97
C LEU A 179 -27.29 2.48 19.56
N LEU A 180 -27.79 3.68 19.93
CA LEU A 180 -27.03 4.70 20.65
C LEU A 180 -26.51 4.17 21.98
N GLY A 181 -27.33 3.40 22.73
CA GLY A 181 -26.93 2.77 24.00
C GLY A 181 -25.80 1.75 23.82
N GLN A 182 -25.78 1.02 22.71
CA GLN A 182 -24.67 0.11 22.40
C GLN A 182 -23.39 0.88 22.04
N VAL A 183 -23.49 1.93 21.25
CA VAL A 183 -22.34 2.78 20.88
C VAL A 183 -21.69 3.41 22.13
N VAL A 184 -22.47 3.95 23.06
CA VAL A 184 -21.90 4.52 24.30
C VAL A 184 -21.29 3.44 25.21
N LYS A 185 -21.85 2.23 25.22
CA LYS A 185 -21.31 1.09 25.97
C LYS A 185 -19.99 0.60 25.40
N GLU A 186 -19.86 0.55 24.05
CA GLU A 186 -18.66 0.13 23.37
C GLU A 186 -17.59 1.23 23.33
N GLY A 187 -17.99 2.49 23.44
CA GLY A 187 -17.11 3.65 23.39
C GLY A 187 -16.40 3.83 22.04
N LYS A 188 -17.02 3.35 20.95
CA LYS A 188 -16.47 3.45 19.60
C LYS A 188 -17.45 4.15 18.66
N PRO A 189 -16.97 5.03 17.77
CA PRO A 189 -17.82 5.63 16.76
C PRO A 189 -18.46 4.59 15.84
N LEU A 190 -19.73 4.81 15.49
CA LEU A 190 -20.48 3.98 14.54
C LEU A 190 -20.97 4.83 13.38
N TYR A 191 -20.54 4.50 12.17
CA TYR A 191 -21.01 5.10 10.94
C TYR A 191 -21.96 4.15 10.22
N ILE A 192 -23.12 4.67 9.80
CA ILE A 192 -24.11 3.95 9.01
C ILE A 192 -24.19 4.64 7.65
N ASP A 193 -23.75 3.92 6.63
CA ASP A 193 -23.88 4.33 5.25
C ASP A 193 -25.18 3.75 4.69
N HIS A 194 -25.92 4.52 3.90
CA HIS A 194 -27.21 4.12 3.32
C HIS A 194 -28.26 3.70 4.37
N VAL A 195 -28.89 4.70 4.98
CA VAL A 195 -30.01 4.47 5.91
C VAL A 195 -31.23 3.98 5.14
N GLU A 196 -31.45 2.66 5.14
CA GLU A 196 -32.56 2.01 4.40
C GLU A 196 -33.89 1.96 5.18
N SER A 197 -33.90 2.31 6.47
CA SER A 197 -35.07 2.13 7.31
C SER A 197 -35.81 3.43 7.60
N GLU A 198 -37.13 3.38 7.59
CA GLU A 198 -38.02 4.45 8.06
C GLU A 198 -37.80 4.84 9.54
N SER A 199 -36.86 4.18 10.23
CA SER A 199 -36.58 4.40 11.66
C SER A 199 -35.84 5.70 11.97
N ILE A 200 -35.19 6.34 10.97
CA ILE A 200 -34.52 7.62 11.14
C ILE A 200 -35.08 8.60 10.13
N ILE A 201 -36.09 9.35 10.55
CA ILE A 201 -36.74 10.37 9.73
C ILE A 201 -36.40 11.74 10.31
N VAL A 202 -35.76 12.59 9.52
CA VAL A 202 -35.56 13.99 9.87
C VAL A 202 -36.77 14.79 9.40
N ALA A 203 -37.54 15.30 10.34
CA ALA A 203 -38.72 16.12 10.08
C ALA A 203 -38.40 17.61 10.19
N SER A 204 -38.95 18.40 9.29
CA SER A 204 -38.95 19.86 9.34
C SER A 204 -40.37 20.41 9.18
N GLY A 205 -40.55 21.70 9.44
CA GLY A 205 -41.87 22.35 9.23
C GLY A 205 -42.39 22.26 7.77
N THR A 206 -41.57 21.91 6.81
CA THR A 206 -41.85 21.84 5.38
C THR A 206 -41.92 20.41 4.82
N GLY A 207 -41.51 19.40 5.61
CA GLY A 207 -41.51 18.00 5.16
C GLY A 207 -40.60 17.11 6.02
N ALA A 208 -40.59 15.85 5.61
CA ALA A 208 -39.72 14.84 6.24
C ALA A 208 -38.84 14.19 5.15
N CYS A 209 -37.57 13.92 5.47
CA CYS A 209 -36.61 13.30 4.59
C CYS A 209 -35.74 12.31 5.37
N MET A 210 -35.28 11.25 4.70
CA MET A 210 -34.30 10.34 5.28
C MET A 210 -32.88 10.87 5.04
N PRO A 211 -32.00 10.79 6.03
CA PRO A 211 -30.60 11.11 5.83
C PRO A 211 -29.92 10.05 4.95
N CYS A 212 -28.88 10.45 4.21
CA CYS A 212 -28.06 9.49 3.44
C CYS A 212 -27.16 8.67 4.35
N SER A 213 -26.66 9.29 5.42
CA SER A 213 -25.81 8.60 6.40
C SER A 213 -26.01 9.16 7.80
N VAL A 214 -25.68 8.36 8.81
CA VAL A 214 -25.71 8.73 10.23
C VAL A 214 -24.38 8.35 10.87
N TYR A 215 -23.82 9.30 11.64
CA TYR A 215 -22.61 9.08 12.38
C TYR A 215 -22.83 9.34 13.87
N MET A 216 -22.54 8.31 14.67
CA MET A 216 -22.67 8.31 16.12
C MET A 216 -21.27 8.36 16.72
N ILE A 217 -20.93 9.45 17.41
CA ILE A 217 -19.59 9.69 17.97
C ILE A 217 -19.70 9.81 19.49
N PRO A 218 -19.37 8.73 20.23
CA PRO A 218 -19.32 8.79 21.70
C PRO A 218 -18.06 9.51 22.15
N PHE A 219 -18.11 10.19 23.30
CA PHE A 219 -16.95 10.80 23.90
C PHE A 219 -16.88 10.56 25.39
N ALA A 220 -15.65 10.51 25.92
CA ALA A 220 -15.36 10.26 27.32
C ALA A 220 -14.08 11.00 27.73
N GLN A 221 -14.01 11.43 28.99
CA GLN A 221 -12.73 11.83 29.56
C GLN A 221 -11.78 10.63 29.63
N GLN A 222 -10.51 10.84 29.31
CA GLN A 222 -9.43 9.84 29.24
C GLN A 222 -9.61 8.63 30.16
N GLY A 223 -9.92 7.47 29.56
CA GLY A 223 -10.01 6.19 30.25
C GLY A 223 -11.23 5.97 31.15
N LYS A 224 -12.22 6.85 31.07
CA LYS A 224 -13.46 6.78 31.85
C LYS A 224 -14.66 6.33 30.99
N ILE A 225 -15.76 6.09 31.67
CA ILE A 225 -17.06 5.75 31.10
C ILE A 225 -17.51 6.87 30.16
N CYS A 226 -18.17 6.52 29.06
CA CYS A 226 -18.72 7.47 28.09
C CYS A 226 -19.63 8.51 28.77
N ASN A 227 -19.36 9.78 28.55
CA ASN A 227 -20.10 10.92 29.18
C ASN A 227 -21.12 11.52 28.23
N GLY A 228 -20.98 11.31 26.94
CA GLY A 228 -21.93 11.82 25.97
C GLY A 228 -21.74 11.19 24.58
N ILE A 229 -22.69 11.47 23.70
CA ILE A 229 -22.67 11.01 22.33
C ILE A 229 -23.30 12.05 21.41
N PHE A 230 -22.66 12.28 20.29
CA PHE A 230 -23.26 13.00 19.18
C PHE A 230 -23.90 11.99 18.20
N GLU A 231 -25.12 12.26 17.79
CA GLU A 231 -25.79 11.62 16.66
C GLU A 231 -25.93 12.65 15.55
N LEU A 232 -25.25 12.42 14.44
CA LEU A 232 -25.11 13.35 13.32
C LEU A 232 -25.67 12.71 12.05
N ALA A 233 -26.73 13.27 11.48
CA ALA A 233 -27.36 12.82 10.26
C ALA A 233 -26.97 13.73 9.08
N PHE A 234 -26.52 13.18 7.96
CA PHE A 234 -25.96 13.91 6.82
C PHE A 234 -26.80 13.73 5.55
N VAL A 235 -26.75 14.78 4.71
CA VAL A 235 -27.38 14.80 3.38
C VAL A 235 -26.62 13.92 2.38
N LYS A 236 -25.33 13.73 2.57
CA LYS A 236 -24.43 12.93 1.76
C LYS A 236 -23.66 11.90 2.60
N PRO A 237 -23.22 10.78 2.01
CA PRO A 237 -22.28 9.92 2.71
C PRO A 237 -20.93 10.63 2.94
N LEU A 238 -20.28 10.31 4.05
CA LEU A 238 -18.94 10.79 4.39
C LEU A 238 -17.87 9.79 3.96
N ASP A 239 -16.79 10.27 3.37
CA ASP A 239 -15.62 9.43 3.09
C ASP A 239 -14.80 9.15 4.36
N GLU A 240 -13.79 8.31 4.25
CA GLU A 240 -12.96 7.89 5.41
C GLU A 240 -12.18 9.06 6.01
N LYS A 241 -11.64 9.97 5.19
CA LYS A 241 -10.91 11.16 5.65
C LYS A 241 -11.84 12.16 6.34
N GLU A 242 -13.04 12.37 5.79
CA GLU A 242 -14.08 13.21 6.39
C GLU A 242 -14.49 12.67 7.77
N ARG A 243 -14.69 11.35 7.89
CA ARG A 243 -15.05 10.70 9.17
C ARG A 243 -13.94 10.82 10.22
N ASP A 244 -12.69 10.59 9.84
CA ASP A 244 -11.54 10.74 10.74
C ASP A 244 -11.44 12.19 11.25
N LEU A 245 -11.48 13.16 10.35
CA LEU A 245 -11.42 14.57 10.69
C LEU A 245 -12.56 15.00 11.63
N LEU A 246 -13.79 14.60 11.32
CA LEU A 246 -14.98 14.89 12.12
C LEU A 246 -14.89 14.23 13.50
N THR A 247 -14.42 12.99 13.59
CA THR A 247 -14.20 12.32 14.88
C THR A 247 -13.21 13.10 15.75
N ARG A 248 -12.05 13.44 15.20
CA ARG A 248 -11.01 14.20 15.91
C ARG A 248 -11.46 15.62 16.29
N PHE A 249 -12.25 16.27 15.44
CA PHE A 249 -12.87 17.54 15.73
C PHE A 249 -13.84 17.42 16.92
N THR A 250 -14.75 16.44 16.88
CA THR A 250 -15.71 16.17 17.95
C THR A 250 -15.02 15.82 19.26
N GLU A 251 -13.97 15.01 19.24
CA GLU A 251 -13.17 14.66 20.43
C GLU A 251 -12.54 15.91 21.09
N ARG A 252 -11.98 16.83 20.29
CA ARG A 252 -11.41 18.07 20.84
C ARG A 252 -12.45 18.98 21.43
N ILE A 253 -13.60 19.11 20.77
CA ILE A 253 -14.73 19.96 21.25
C ILE A 253 -15.37 19.36 22.50
N SER A 254 -15.49 18.03 22.60
CA SER A 254 -16.11 17.37 23.74
C SER A 254 -15.40 17.64 25.06
N ILE A 255 -14.09 17.87 25.05
CA ILE A 255 -13.32 18.25 26.25
C ILE A 255 -13.85 19.57 26.86
N GLU A 256 -14.17 20.55 26.02
CA GLU A 256 -14.72 21.81 26.48
C GLU A 256 -16.21 21.73 26.83
N ILE A 257 -16.96 20.89 26.10
CA ILE A 257 -18.39 20.61 26.40
C ILE A 257 -18.51 20.01 27.80
N GLU A 258 -17.70 19.04 28.16
CA GLU A 258 -17.71 18.42 29.51
C GLU A 258 -17.36 19.38 30.64
N LYS A 259 -16.59 20.43 30.40
CA LYS A 259 -16.25 21.44 31.38
C LYS A 259 -17.38 22.45 31.58
N LYS A 260 -18.24 22.62 30.57
CA LYS A 260 -19.32 23.60 30.55
C LYS A 260 -20.68 23.01 30.96
N ALA A 261 -20.82 21.66 30.86
CA ALA A 261 -22.01 20.91 31.25
C ALA A 261 -22.06 20.71 32.77
#